data_fb01da458d74581b4eefaf751e0fe177
#
_entry.id   fb01da458d74581b4eefaf751e0fe177
#
_cell.length_a   1.000
_cell.length_b   1.000
_cell.length_c   1.000
_cell.angle_alpha   90.00
_cell.angle_beta   90.00
_cell.angle_gamma   90.00
#
_symmetry.space_group_name_H-M   'P 1'
#
loop_
_entity.id
_entity.type
_entity.pdbx_description
1 polymer ?
#
loop_
_entity_poly.entity_id
_entity_poly.type
_entity_poly.pdbx_seq_one_letter_code
_entity_poly.pdbx_strand_id
1 'polypeptide(L)'
;MAANFGKNYKISIFGESHGNALGVNIDGIPAGTELDLEFISQEMRRRAPGRSKLTTPRVEKDEFEILSGFFDGKTTGTPLAMIIRNSNQRSKDYSELKRKPRPGHADWSGFNRYNGFNDIRGSGHFSGRITASLVFAGAIAKQILKEQGILIAAHIKSVKDIEDRDFVESDITEENIDKLRNMTLPVLNEEIVEKIEKAVEKTREEKNSLGGIVELMVTGLPAGIGDPYFESMESELSRMIFSVPATKGIEFGAGFGIIEMTGYEANDEMFYDEKGNIKSFTNNNGGIIGGITTGMPISFKVAIKPTASIEKAQKTVNLETKQNDILEVHGRHDPIIVPRAVPVLEAATAIVILDRVLEAKKRFL
;
A
#
# COMPACT_ATOMS: atom_id res chain seq x y z
N MET A 1 16.57 -11.32 -6.08
CA MET A 1 15.22 -11.54 -6.65
C MET A 1 14.27 -10.48 -6.11
N ALA A 2 13.30 -10.04 -6.90
CA ALA A 2 12.47 -8.87 -6.58
C ALA A 2 11.35 -9.09 -5.56
N ALA A 3 11.21 -10.31 -5.02
CA ALA A 3 10.13 -10.67 -4.08
C ALA A 3 10.54 -10.59 -2.60
N ASN A 4 11.72 -10.05 -2.30
CA ASN A 4 12.26 -9.93 -0.95
C ASN A 4 12.49 -8.45 -0.60
N PHE A 5 12.18 -8.07 0.63
CA PHE A 5 12.42 -6.74 1.17
C PHE A 5 12.85 -6.83 2.64
N GLY A 6 13.56 -5.79 3.12
CA GLY A 6 13.99 -5.63 4.52
C GLY A 6 15.34 -6.22 4.84
N LYS A 7 15.99 -5.68 5.86
CA LYS A 7 17.28 -6.14 6.41
C LYS A 7 17.10 -6.78 7.79
N ASN A 8 16.21 -6.25 8.60
CA ASN A 8 15.94 -6.65 9.98
C ASN A 8 14.56 -7.25 10.13
N TYR A 9 13.55 -6.65 9.49
CA TYR A 9 12.22 -7.20 9.29
C TYR A 9 12.11 -7.63 7.83
N LYS A 10 12.51 -8.87 7.55
CA LYS A 10 12.61 -9.40 6.19
C LYS A 10 11.33 -10.07 5.78
N ILE A 11 10.82 -9.70 4.61
CA ILE A 11 9.67 -10.38 4.01
C ILE A 11 10.05 -11.01 2.67
N SER A 12 9.47 -12.16 2.38
CA SER A 12 9.52 -12.82 1.07
C SER A 12 8.12 -13.22 0.67
N ILE A 13 7.57 -12.57 -0.37
CA ILE A 13 6.22 -12.85 -0.88
C ILE A 13 6.26 -13.82 -2.05
N PHE A 14 5.23 -14.67 -2.16
CA PHE A 14 5.10 -15.66 -3.23
C PHE A 14 3.64 -15.88 -3.62
N GLY A 15 3.45 -16.56 -4.74
CA GLY A 15 2.14 -16.96 -5.24
C GLY A 15 1.67 -16.15 -6.44
N GLU A 16 0.54 -16.58 -6.98
CA GLU A 16 -0.14 -16.02 -8.14
C GLU A 16 -1.64 -15.98 -7.91
N SER A 17 -2.31 -15.03 -8.54
CA SER A 17 -3.75 -14.78 -8.32
C SER A 17 -4.62 -16.03 -8.50
N HIS A 18 -4.27 -16.91 -9.45
CA HIS A 18 -4.98 -18.14 -9.76
C HIS A 18 -4.10 -19.39 -9.53
N GLY A 19 -2.97 -19.24 -8.81
CA GLY A 19 -2.21 -20.37 -8.27
C GLY A 19 -2.95 -21.02 -7.09
N ASN A 20 -2.39 -22.07 -6.51
CA ASN A 20 -3.00 -22.80 -5.38
C ASN A 20 -3.12 -21.94 -4.12
N ALA A 21 -2.11 -21.09 -3.88
CA ALA A 21 -2.03 -20.19 -2.74
C ALA A 21 -1.14 -19.00 -3.06
N LEU A 22 -1.24 -17.97 -2.23
CA LEU A 22 -0.26 -16.90 -2.09
C LEU A 22 0.15 -16.83 -0.62
N GLY A 23 1.29 -16.21 -0.33
CA GLY A 23 1.73 -16.12 1.05
C GLY A 23 2.95 -15.24 1.24
N VAL A 24 3.41 -15.20 2.47
CA VAL A 24 4.60 -14.47 2.90
C VAL A 24 5.38 -15.30 3.92
N ASN A 25 6.69 -15.25 3.81
CA ASN A 25 7.61 -15.64 4.85
C ASN A 25 8.21 -14.39 5.48
N ILE A 26 8.18 -14.29 6.81
CA ILE A 26 8.67 -13.15 7.58
C ILE A 26 9.78 -13.63 8.52
N ASP A 27 10.94 -13.00 8.44
CA ASP A 27 12.07 -13.24 9.33
C ASP A 27 12.43 -11.96 10.09
N GLY A 28 12.90 -12.10 11.34
CA GLY A 28 13.30 -10.97 12.18
C GLY A 28 12.21 -10.45 13.12
N ILE A 29 11.10 -11.17 13.30
CA ILE A 29 10.16 -10.87 14.38
C ILE A 29 10.78 -11.35 15.71
N PRO A 30 10.87 -10.49 16.75
CA PRO A 30 11.39 -10.90 18.05
C PRO A 30 10.59 -12.09 18.62
N ALA A 31 11.29 -13.03 19.27
CA ALA A 31 10.63 -14.13 19.97
C ALA A 31 9.78 -13.59 21.13
N GLY A 32 8.61 -14.22 21.35
CA GLY A 32 7.70 -13.84 22.42
C GLY A 32 6.79 -12.65 22.11
N THR A 33 6.81 -12.10 20.88
CA THR A 33 5.85 -11.06 20.47
C THR A 33 4.46 -11.66 20.45
N GLU A 34 3.54 -11.10 21.19
CA GLU A 34 2.10 -11.43 21.12
C GLU A 34 1.52 -10.90 19.80
N LEU A 35 0.69 -11.72 19.15
CA LEU A 35 -0.01 -11.31 17.93
C LEU A 35 -1.52 -11.28 18.18
N ASP A 36 -2.11 -10.10 18.01
CA ASP A 36 -3.55 -9.94 17.89
C ASP A 36 -4.01 -10.40 16.51
N LEU A 37 -4.45 -11.65 16.42
CA LEU A 37 -4.92 -12.25 15.16
C LEU A 37 -6.23 -11.61 14.67
N GLU A 38 -7.06 -11.07 15.57
CA GLU A 38 -8.29 -10.37 15.17
C GLU A 38 -7.94 -9.03 14.49
N PHE A 39 -7.00 -8.28 15.03
CA PHE A 39 -6.48 -7.09 14.38
C PHE A 39 -5.92 -7.40 12.99
N ILE A 40 -5.10 -8.46 12.85
CA ILE A 40 -4.58 -8.90 11.55
C ILE A 40 -5.74 -9.22 10.60
N SER A 41 -6.75 -9.96 11.08
CA SER A 41 -7.93 -10.30 10.29
C SER A 41 -8.72 -9.07 9.86
N GLN A 42 -8.81 -8.03 10.70
CA GLN A 42 -9.45 -6.76 10.35
C GLN A 42 -8.70 -6.03 9.23
N GLU A 43 -7.37 -5.92 9.32
CA GLU A 43 -6.54 -5.33 8.27
C GLU A 43 -6.69 -6.09 6.94
N MET A 44 -6.69 -7.42 6.98
CA MET A 44 -6.92 -8.27 5.82
C MET A 44 -8.31 -8.01 5.20
N ARG A 45 -9.36 -7.91 6.02
CA ARG A 45 -10.72 -7.58 5.57
C ARG A 45 -10.80 -6.19 4.92
N ARG A 46 -10.06 -5.19 5.42
CA ARG A 46 -10.01 -3.84 4.82
C ARG A 46 -9.52 -3.88 3.37
N ARG A 47 -8.53 -4.73 3.09
CA ARG A 47 -7.99 -4.92 1.74
C ARG A 47 -8.92 -5.75 0.85
N ALA A 48 -9.63 -6.72 1.40
CA ALA A 48 -10.44 -7.67 0.64
C ALA A 48 -11.52 -6.98 -0.22
N PRO A 49 -11.86 -7.55 -1.40
CA PRO A 49 -12.97 -7.04 -2.21
C PRO A 49 -14.33 -7.31 -1.55
N GLY A 50 -15.36 -6.59 -1.97
CA GLY A 50 -16.75 -6.83 -1.56
C GLY A 50 -17.20 -6.07 -0.31
N ARG A 51 -16.41 -5.14 0.24
CA ARG A 51 -16.83 -4.28 1.37
C ARG A 51 -17.81 -3.17 0.99
N SER A 52 -17.90 -2.82 -0.27
CA SER A 52 -18.65 -1.66 -0.75
C SER A 52 -19.32 -1.94 -2.09
N LYS A 53 -20.45 -1.29 -2.32
CA LYS A 53 -21.08 -1.22 -3.64
C LYS A 53 -20.19 -0.53 -4.69
N LEU A 54 -19.17 0.20 -4.26
CA LEU A 54 -18.21 0.91 -5.12
C LEU A 54 -17.10 -0.01 -5.67
N THR A 55 -16.92 -1.19 -5.09
CA THR A 55 -15.92 -2.18 -5.51
C THR A 55 -16.56 -3.35 -6.25
N THR A 56 -15.74 -4.25 -6.76
CA THR A 56 -16.24 -5.47 -7.42
C THR A 56 -17.13 -6.29 -6.48
N PRO A 57 -18.21 -6.94 -7.00
CA PRO A 57 -19.04 -7.86 -6.22
C PRO A 57 -18.36 -9.20 -5.91
N ARG A 58 -17.08 -9.35 -6.25
CA ARG A 58 -16.28 -10.52 -5.90
C ARG A 58 -16.06 -10.55 -4.39
N VAL A 59 -16.33 -11.69 -3.75
CA VAL A 59 -16.07 -11.89 -2.32
C VAL A 59 -14.90 -12.85 -2.18
N GLU A 60 -13.85 -12.40 -1.51
CA GLU A 60 -12.69 -13.21 -1.11
C GLU A 60 -12.50 -13.00 0.39
N LYS A 61 -12.53 -14.08 1.16
CA LYS A 61 -12.44 -13.96 2.62
C LYS A 61 -11.04 -13.66 3.12
N ASP A 62 -10.00 -13.91 2.29
CA ASP A 62 -8.57 -13.77 2.64
C ASP A 62 -8.21 -14.44 3.98
N GLU A 63 -8.86 -15.58 4.27
CA GLU A 63 -8.55 -16.40 5.44
C GLU A 63 -7.10 -16.90 5.33
N PHE A 64 -6.30 -16.64 6.35
CA PHE A 64 -4.90 -17.01 6.37
C PHE A 64 -4.63 -18.19 7.29
N GLU A 65 -3.62 -18.97 6.96
CA GLU A 65 -3.08 -20.06 7.77
C GLU A 65 -1.63 -19.74 8.14
N ILE A 66 -1.30 -19.71 9.42
CA ILE A 66 0.09 -19.59 9.88
C ILE A 66 0.67 -21.00 9.99
N LEU A 67 1.73 -21.27 9.24
CA LEU A 67 2.33 -22.61 9.12
C LEU A 67 3.54 -22.83 10.04
N SER A 68 4.23 -21.74 10.43
CA SER A 68 5.41 -21.79 11.31
C SER A 68 5.66 -20.43 11.96
N GLY A 69 6.55 -20.38 12.94
CA GLY A 69 6.99 -19.15 13.58
C GLY A 69 6.02 -18.60 14.64
N PHE A 70 4.95 -19.32 14.96
CA PHE A 70 3.92 -18.91 15.90
C PHE A 70 3.45 -20.11 16.74
N PHE A 71 3.42 -19.96 18.05
CA PHE A 71 2.98 -20.98 18.99
C PHE A 71 2.40 -20.35 20.26
N ASP A 72 1.29 -20.85 20.74
CA ASP A 72 0.62 -20.41 21.97
C ASP A 72 0.44 -18.87 22.06
N GLY A 73 -0.08 -18.28 20.98
CA GLY A 73 -0.37 -16.84 20.89
C GLY A 73 0.86 -15.95 20.64
N LYS A 74 2.08 -16.50 20.56
CA LYS A 74 3.33 -15.74 20.47
C LYS A 74 4.21 -16.20 19.33
N THR A 75 5.04 -15.30 18.84
CA THR A 75 6.08 -15.63 17.86
C THR A 75 7.21 -16.43 18.50
N THR A 76 7.77 -17.39 17.77
CA THR A 76 8.86 -18.22 18.27
C THR A 76 10.25 -17.64 18.02
N GLY A 77 10.34 -16.55 17.22
CA GLY A 77 11.61 -15.98 16.76
C GLY A 77 12.22 -16.71 15.55
N THR A 78 11.62 -17.83 15.12
CA THR A 78 11.95 -18.50 13.84
C THR A 78 11.11 -17.89 12.71
N PRO A 79 11.43 -18.13 11.42
CA PRO A 79 10.66 -17.58 10.33
C PRO A 79 9.17 -17.90 10.42
N LEU A 80 8.34 -16.85 10.36
CA LEU A 80 6.88 -16.96 10.32
C LEU A 80 6.42 -17.10 8.89
N ALA A 81 5.82 -18.27 8.57
CA ALA A 81 5.26 -18.53 7.26
C ALA A 81 3.74 -18.50 7.30
N MET A 82 3.13 -17.74 6.38
CA MET A 82 1.68 -17.63 6.21
C MET A 82 1.27 -17.90 4.78
N ILE A 83 0.16 -18.59 4.60
CA ILE A 83 -0.48 -18.78 3.30
C ILE A 83 -1.95 -18.36 3.31
N ILE A 84 -2.45 -18.00 2.13
CA ILE A 84 -3.87 -17.81 1.83
C ILE A 84 -4.21 -18.73 0.65
N ARG A 85 -5.15 -19.66 0.83
CA ARG A 85 -5.59 -20.55 -0.24
C ARG A 85 -6.52 -19.83 -1.20
N ASN A 86 -6.32 -20.06 -2.49
CA ASN A 86 -7.21 -19.52 -3.52
C ASN A 86 -8.38 -20.46 -3.77
N SER A 87 -9.60 -20.05 -3.42
CA SER A 87 -10.82 -20.85 -3.51
C SER A 87 -11.73 -20.55 -4.71
N ASN A 88 -11.57 -19.41 -5.38
CA ASN A 88 -12.51 -18.90 -6.39
C ASN A 88 -11.87 -18.64 -7.76
N GLN A 89 -11.28 -19.66 -8.36
CA GLN A 89 -10.59 -19.55 -9.65
C GLN A 89 -11.57 -19.75 -10.82
N ARG A 90 -11.77 -18.73 -11.65
CA ARG A 90 -12.46 -18.85 -12.95
C ARG A 90 -11.45 -18.61 -14.07
N SER A 91 -10.77 -19.65 -14.50
CA SER A 91 -9.66 -19.55 -15.47
C SER A 91 -10.09 -19.46 -16.95
N LYS A 92 -11.38 -19.58 -17.27
CA LYS A 92 -11.86 -19.57 -18.67
C LYS A 92 -11.76 -18.19 -19.36
N ASP A 93 -11.73 -17.10 -18.60
CA ASP A 93 -11.84 -15.73 -19.14
C ASP A 93 -10.51 -15.09 -19.55
N TYR A 94 -9.38 -15.81 -19.48
CA TYR A 94 -8.04 -15.23 -19.71
C TYR A 94 -7.36 -15.68 -21.01
N SER A 95 -7.99 -16.53 -21.81
CA SER A 95 -7.38 -17.06 -23.06
C SER A 95 -7.09 -15.97 -24.09
N GLU A 96 -7.93 -14.94 -24.18
CA GLU A 96 -7.73 -13.81 -25.08
C GLU A 96 -6.57 -12.91 -24.61
N LEU A 97 -6.44 -12.69 -23.30
CA LEU A 97 -5.40 -11.86 -22.72
C LEU A 97 -3.98 -12.43 -22.93
N LYS A 98 -3.86 -13.74 -23.22
CA LYS A 98 -2.58 -14.34 -23.61
C LYS A 98 -2.08 -13.79 -24.93
N ARG A 99 -2.98 -13.44 -25.83
CA ARG A 99 -2.67 -12.96 -27.17
C ARG A 99 -2.70 -11.45 -27.28
N LYS A 100 -3.61 -10.81 -26.54
CA LYS A 100 -3.88 -9.37 -26.60
C LYS A 100 -3.60 -8.72 -25.26
N PRO A 101 -2.42 -8.15 -25.04
CA PRO A 101 -2.08 -7.51 -23.77
C PRO A 101 -2.97 -6.30 -23.51
N ARG A 102 -3.44 -6.14 -22.26
CA ARG A 102 -4.22 -4.98 -21.83
C ARG A 102 -3.37 -3.71 -21.84
N PRO A 103 -3.83 -2.63 -22.46
CA PRO A 103 -3.19 -1.32 -22.33
C PRO A 103 -3.06 -0.91 -20.85
N GLY A 104 -1.88 -0.38 -20.48
CA GLY A 104 -1.63 0.08 -19.10
C GLY A 104 -1.49 -1.02 -18.04
N HIS A 105 -1.54 -2.30 -18.42
CA HIS A 105 -1.31 -3.45 -17.54
C HIS A 105 0.09 -4.06 -17.75
N ALA A 106 0.53 -4.92 -16.82
CA ALA A 106 1.83 -5.59 -16.91
C ALA A 106 1.87 -6.79 -17.88
N ASP A 107 0.83 -7.02 -18.67
CA ASP A 107 0.73 -8.19 -19.56
C ASP A 107 1.90 -8.26 -20.56
N TRP A 108 2.19 -7.14 -21.24
CA TRP A 108 3.29 -7.06 -22.20
C TRP A 108 4.67 -7.09 -21.55
N SER A 109 4.88 -6.31 -20.50
CA SER A 109 6.17 -6.27 -19.80
C SER A 109 6.45 -7.60 -19.09
N GLY A 110 5.44 -8.24 -18.52
CA GLY A 110 5.55 -9.56 -17.92
C GLY A 110 5.85 -10.65 -18.94
N PHE A 111 5.17 -10.62 -20.11
CA PHE A 111 5.47 -11.54 -21.21
C PHE A 111 6.95 -11.48 -21.60
N ASN A 112 7.49 -10.29 -21.80
CA ASN A 112 8.91 -10.13 -22.17
C ASN A 112 9.85 -10.54 -21.03
N ARG A 113 9.54 -10.13 -19.78
CA ARG A 113 10.37 -10.43 -18.60
C ARG A 113 10.54 -11.92 -18.37
N TYR A 114 9.48 -12.69 -18.61
CA TYR A 114 9.41 -14.13 -18.32
C TYR A 114 9.35 -15.00 -19.59
N ASN A 115 9.68 -14.44 -20.76
CA ASN A 115 9.67 -15.15 -22.05
C ASN A 115 8.34 -15.90 -22.32
N GLY A 116 7.21 -15.32 -21.90
CA GLY A 116 5.88 -15.91 -22.06
C GLY A 116 5.52 -17.05 -21.11
N PHE A 117 6.39 -17.37 -20.13
CA PHE A 117 6.14 -18.47 -19.15
C PHE A 117 5.43 -17.99 -17.88
N ASN A 118 5.12 -16.70 -17.74
CA ASN A 118 4.37 -16.19 -16.58
C ASN A 118 2.93 -16.69 -16.58
N ASP A 119 2.38 -16.94 -15.38
CA ASP A 119 0.94 -17.21 -15.23
C ASP A 119 0.14 -15.93 -15.52
N ILE A 120 -0.66 -15.94 -16.58
CA ILE A 120 -1.49 -14.80 -17.00
C ILE A 120 -2.86 -14.79 -16.33
N ARG A 121 -3.27 -15.91 -15.70
CA ARG A 121 -4.60 -16.05 -15.10
C ARG A 121 -4.74 -15.08 -13.92
N GLY A 122 -5.75 -14.21 -13.98
CA GLY A 122 -5.97 -13.18 -12.96
C GLY A 122 -4.79 -12.23 -12.78
N SER A 123 -3.95 -12.06 -13.82
CA SER A 123 -2.70 -11.27 -13.83
C SER A 123 -1.52 -11.93 -13.06
N GLY A 124 -1.67 -13.18 -12.61
CA GLY A 124 -0.62 -13.94 -11.94
C GLY A 124 -0.01 -13.22 -10.74
N HIS A 125 1.31 -13.09 -10.75
CA HIS A 125 2.07 -12.38 -9.70
C HIS A 125 1.94 -10.84 -9.77
N PHE A 126 1.44 -10.27 -10.88
CA PHE A 126 1.18 -8.83 -11.03
C PHE A 126 -0.20 -8.40 -10.47
N SER A 127 -0.96 -9.35 -9.97
CA SER A 127 -2.30 -9.07 -9.42
C SER A 127 -2.24 -8.29 -8.11
N GLY A 128 -3.16 -7.34 -7.94
CA GLY A 128 -3.38 -6.69 -6.63
C GLY A 128 -3.73 -7.66 -5.49
N ARG A 129 -4.13 -8.91 -5.81
CA ARG A 129 -4.37 -9.96 -4.81
C ARG A 129 -3.13 -10.31 -4.00
N ILE A 130 -1.94 -10.23 -4.59
CA ILE A 130 -0.67 -10.54 -3.92
C ILE A 130 -0.40 -9.57 -2.76
N THR A 131 -0.99 -8.38 -2.79
CA THR A 131 -0.88 -7.41 -1.69
C THR A 131 -1.48 -7.91 -0.35
N ALA A 132 -2.28 -8.97 -0.35
CA ALA A 132 -2.74 -9.60 0.89
C ALA A 132 -1.56 -10.09 1.75
N SER A 133 -0.50 -10.59 1.14
CA SER A 133 0.75 -10.96 1.82
C SER A 133 1.44 -9.75 2.47
N LEU A 134 1.43 -8.59 1.81
CA LEU A 134 1.97 -7.34 2.38
C LEU A 134 1.13 -6.86 3.56
N VAL A 135 -0.21 -6.93 3.44
CA VAL A 135 -1.11 -6.49 4.52
C VAL A 135 -0.94 -7.36 5.76
N PHE A 136 -0.79 -8.67 5.61
CA PHE A 136 -0.52 -9.55 6.75
C PHE A 136 0.79 -9.16 7.46
N ALA A 137 1.89 -9.03 6.71
CA ALA A 137 3.17 -8.64 7.29
C ALA A 137 3.13 -7.24 7.90
N GLY A 138 2.46 -6.28 7.23
CA GLY A 138 2.31 -4.92 7.72
C GLY A 138 1.42 -4.81 8.96
N ALA A 139 0.41 -5.67 9.11
CA ALA A 139 -0.43 -5.72 10.31
C ALA A 139 0.40 -6.14 11.55
N ILE A 140 1.29 -7.12 11.40
CA ILE A 140 2.25 -7.49 12.46
C ILE A 140 3.19 -6.31 12.77
N ALA A 141 3.72 -5.67 11.73
CA ALA A 141 4.61 -4.51 11.91
C ALA A 141 3.91 -3.35 12.63
N LYS A 142 2.63 -3.07 12.31
CA LYS A 142 1.82 -2.04 13.00
C LYS A 142 1.66 -2.34 14.49
N GLN A 143 1.44 -3.59 14.88
CA GLN A 143 1.33 -3.99 16.30
C GLN A 143 2.63 -3.68 17.05
N ILE A 144 3.77 -4.12 16.51
CA ILE A 144 5.09 -3.92 17.11
C ILE A 144 5.45 -2.43 17.21
N LEU A 145 5.08 -1.64 16.21
CA LEU A 145 5.31 -0.19 16.19
C LEU A 145 4.41 0.54 17.19
N LYS A 146 3.14 0.14 17.29
CA LYS A 146 2.18 0.71 18.24
C LYS A 146 2.64 0.57 19.68
N GLU A 147 3.23 -0.57 20.07
CA GLU A 147 3.82 -0.78 21.41
C GLU A 147 4.94 0.21 21.72
N GLN A 148 5.54 0.82 20.69
CA GLN A 148 6.58 1.83 20.81
C GLN A 148 6.05 3.27 20.65
N GLY A 149 4.72 3.45 20.61
CA GLY A 149 4.07 4.74 20.42
C GLY A 149 4.14 5.27 18.98
N ILE A 150 4.53 4.43 18.02
CA ILE A 150 4.60 4.81 16.60
C ILE A 150 3.28 4.45 15.93
N LEU A 151 2.57 5.45 15.42
CA LEU A 151 1.26 5.31 14.78
C LEU A 151 1.36 5.62 13.28
N ILE A 152 0.60 4.88 12.49
CA ILE A 152 0.50 5.04 11.03
C ILE A 152 -0.96 5.18 10.66
N ALA A 153 -1.28 6.26 9.97
CA ALA A 153 -2.60 6.52 9.42
C ALA A 153 -2.53 6.78 7.92
N ALA A 154 -3.62 6.47 7.23
CA ALA A 154 -3.81 6.84 5.84
C ALA A 154 -5.27 7.15 5.56
N HIS A 155 -5.51 8.07 4.63
CA HIS A 155 -6.84 8.38 4.12
C HIS A 155 -6.81 8.62 2.61
N ILE A 156 -7.99 8.67 2.02
CA ILE A 156 -8.16 9.04 0.61
C ILE A 156 -8.09 10.57 0.53
N LYS A 157 -6.96 11.10 0.07
CA LYS A 157 -6.76 12.54 -0.14
C LYS A 157 -7.53 13.07 -1.33
N SER A 158 -7.63 12.27 -2.40
CA SER A 158 -8.48 12.64 -3.52
C SER A 158 -8.94 11.43 -4.34
N VAL A 159 -10.07 11.60 -5.03
CA VAL A 159 -10.51 10.74 -6.12
C VAL A 159 -10.76 11.66 -7.31
N LYS A 160 -9.93 11.53 -8.36
CA LYS A 160 -9.92 12.44 -9.50
C LYS A 160 -9.73 13.90 -9.02
N ASP A 161 -10.73 14.76 -9.20
CA ASP A 161 -10.79 16.18 -8.86
C ASP A 161 -11.57 16.48 -7.55
N ILE A 162 -12.02 15.43 -6.85
CA ILE A 162 -12.69 15.55 -5.56
C ILE A 162 -11.63 15.39 -4.46
N GLU A 163 -11.35 16.46 -3.73
CA GLU A 163 -10.27 16.50 -2.74
C GLU A 163 -10.81 16.54 -1.31
N ASP A 164 -10.09 15.88 -0.41
CA ASP A 164 -10.20 15.99 1.04
C ASP A 164 -9.15 16.99 1.58
N ARG A 165 -9.28 17.40 2.83
CA ARG A 165 -8.23 18.16 3.52
C ARG A 165 -6.99 17.29 3.76
N ASP A 166 -5.85 17.92 4.00
CA ASP A 166 -4.65 17.22 4.44
C ASP A 166 -4.73 16.81 5.93
N PHE A 167 -3.93 15.83 6.31
CA PHE A 167 -3.70 15.48 7.72
C PHE A 167 -3.02 16.62 8.46
N VAL A 168 -3.39 16.77 9.74
CA VAL A 168 -2.56 17.48 10.73
C VAL A 168 -2.14 16.50 11.83
N GLU A 169 -1.04 16.77 12.55
CA GLU A 169 -0.49 15.82 13.55
C GLU A 169 -1.55 15.40 14.59
N SER A 170 -2.42 16.31 14.99
CA SER A 170 -3.50 16.02 15.96
C SER A 170 -4.59 15.09 15.46
N ASP A 171 -4.66 14.82 14.14
CA ASP A 171 -5.57 13.81 13.59
C ASP A 171 -5.09 12.39 13.91
N ILE A 172 -3.80 12.21 14.19
CA ILE A 172 -3.19 10.89 14.36
C ILE A 172 -3.30 10.44 15.81
N THR A 173 -4.48 9.96 16.16
CA THR A 173 -4.80 9.32 17.42
C THR A 173 -5.30 7.90 17.16
N GLU A 174 -5.20 7.01 18.14
CA GLU A 174 -5.73 5.64 18.00
C GLU A 174 -7.22 5.66 17.66
N GLU A 175 -8.01 6.54 18.30
CA GLU A 175 -9.44 6.68 18.06
C GLU A 175 -9.75 7.07 16.61
N ASN A 176 -9.08 8.10 16.08
CA ASN A 176 -9.28 8.55 14.71
C ASN A 176 -8.82 7.52 13.69
N ILE A 177 -7.70 6.83 13.96
CA ILE A 177 -7.22 5.73 13.12
C ILE A 177 -8.26 4.60 13.09
N ASP A 178 -8.85 4.23 14.23
CA ASP A 178 -9.88 3.20 14.30
C ASP A 178 -11.15 3.64 13.57
N LYS A 179 -11.52 4.93 13.65
CA LYS A 179 -12.62 5.50 12.86
C LYS A 179 -12.35 5.33 11.36
N LEU A 180 -11.18 5.75 10.87
CA LEU A 180 -10.80 5.62 9.45
C LEU A 180 -10.78 4.16 8.99
N ARG A 181 -10.30 3.23 9.83
CA ARG A 181 -10.27 1.79 9.53
C ARG A 181 -11.66 1.19 9.30
N ASN A 182 -12.66 1.70 10.00
CA ASN A 182 -14.03 1.20 9.90
C ASN A 182 -14.80 1.80 8.72
N MET A 183 -14.32 2.90 8.15
CA MET A 183 -14.93 3.52 6.97
C MET A 183 -14.75 2.67 5.70
N THR A 184 -15.75 2.68 4.85
CA THR A 184 -15.68 2.11 3.50
C THR A 184 -14.84 2.98 2.57
N LEU A 185 -15.00 4.30 2.69
CA LEU A 185 -14.18 5.35 2.08
C LEU A 185 -13.51 6.09 3.23
N PRO A 186 -12.27 5.78 3.60
CA PRO A 186 -11.56 6.47 4.67
C PRO A 186 -11.18 7.88 4.21
N VAL A 187 -11.98 8.86 4.62
CA VAL A 187 -11.81 10.30 4.38
C VAL A 187 -11.91 11.06 5.68
N LEU A 188 -11.31 12.24 5.76
CA LEU A 188 -11.36 13.12 6.94
C LEU A 188 -12.63 13.97 6.93
N ASN A 189 -13.06 14.43 5.76
CA ASN A 189 -14.31 15.16 5.56
C ASN A 189 -15.38 14.24 4.95
N GLU A 190 -16.34 13.81 5.75
CA GLU A 190 -17.41 12.91 5.31
C GLU A 190 -18.34 13.55 4.24
N GLU A 191 -18.36 14.87 4.10
CA GLU A 191 -19.18 15.57 3.09
C GLU A 191 -18.78 15.23 1.64
N ILE A 192 -17.54 14.78 1.42
CA ILE A 192 -17.09 14.41 0.07
C ILE A 192 -17.49 12.99 -0.33
N VAL A 193 -17.93 12.15 0.61
CA VAL A 193 -18.30 10.73 0.37
C VAL A 193 -19.33 10.62 -0.74
N GLU A 194 -20.43 11.35 -0.63
CA GLU A 194 -21.50 11.33 -1.63
C GLU A 194 -21.02 11.77 -3.03
N LYS A 195 -20.11 12.76 -3.08
CA LYS A 195 -19.52 13.22 -4.36
C LYS A 195 -18.67 12.12 -5.00
N ILE A 196 -17.85 11.44 -4.18
CA ILE A 196 -17.02 10.31 -4.63
C ILE A 196 -17.93 9.17 -5.13
N GLU A 197 -18.96 8.81 -4.39
CA GLU A 197 -19.90 7.75 -4.77
C GLU A 197 -20.57 8.03 -6.11
N LYS A 198 -21.09 9.25 -6.32
CA LYS A 198 -21.66 9.67 -7.59
C LYS A 198 -20.67 9.63 -8.76
N ALA A 199 -19.42 10.07 -8.52
CA ALA A 199 -18.38 10.03 -9.54
C ALA A 199 -18.02 8.60 -9.94
N VAL A 200 -17.92 7.69 -8.96
CA VAL A 200 -17.62 6.26 -9.20
C VAL A 200 -18.78 5.59 -9.93
N GLU A 201 -20.03 5.86 -9.55
CA GLU A 201 -21.22 5.28 -10.20
C GLU A 201 -21.30 5.71 -11.66
N LYS A 202 -21.18 7.01 -11.95
CA LYS A 202 -21.11 7.54 -13.33
C LYS A 202 -19.98 6.88 -14.12
N THR A 203 -18.80 6.73 -13.52
CA THR A 203 -17.65 6.11 -14.20
C THR A 203 -17.88 4.63 -14.50
N ARG A 204 -18.59 3.91 -13.61
CA ARG A 204 -19.02 2.52 -13.84
C ARG A 204 -19.99 2.40 -15.02
N GLU A 205 -20.99 3.30 -15.10
CA GLU A 205 -21.90 3.37 -16.24
C GLU A 205 -21.16 3.62 -17.56
N GLU A 206 -20.12 4.43 -17.51
CA GLU A 206 -19.22 4.70 -18.64
C GLU A 206 -18.25 3.55 -18.94
N LYS A 207 -18.30 2.43 -18.20
CA LYS A 207 -17.39 1.26 -18.32
C LYS A 207 -15.91 1.64 -18.15
N ASN A 208 -15.61 2.55 -17.25
CA ASN A 208 -14.30 3.15 -17.03
C ASN A 208 -13.85 2.99 -15.57
N SER A 209 -12.72 3.60 -15.19
CA SER A 209 -12.18 3.57 -13.82
C SER A 209 -11.59 4.91 -13.41
N LEU A 210 -11.50 5.13 -12.09
CA LEU A 210 -10.91 6.31 -11.46
C LEU A 210 -9.66 5.94 -10.66
N GLY A 211 -8.71 6.85 -10.64
CA GLY A 211 -7.58 6.88 -9.73
C GLY A 211 -7.78 7.92 -8.63
N GLY A 212 -6.77 8.08 -7.79
CA GLY A 212 -6.79 9.08 -6.73
C GLY A 212 -5.46 9.14 -5.99
N ILE A 213 -5.44 9.92 -4.95
CA ILE A 213 -4.29 10.10 -4.06
C ILE A 213 -4.64 9.56 -2.67
N VAL A 214 -3.72 8.82 -2.08
CA VAL A 214 -3.75 8.43 -0.67
C VAL A 214 -2.69 9.24 0.06
N GLU A 215 -3.07 9.90 1.13
CA GLU A 215 -2.14 10.56 2.04
C GLU A 215 -1.86 9.65 3.23
N LEU A 216 -0.59 9.64 3.66
CA LEU A 216 -0.12 8.86 4.80
C LEU A 216 0.61 9.76 5.78
N MET A 217 0.43 9.47 7.07
CA MET A 217 1.19 10.11 8.13
C MET A 217 1.67 9.09 9.15
N VAL A 218 2.93 9.24 9.58
CA VAL A 218 3.55 8.44 10.65
C VAL A 218 3.98 9.38 11.76
N THR A 219 3.52 9.11 12.97
CA THR A 219 3.88 9.88 14.19
C THR A 219 4.63 9.01 15.20
N GLY A 220 5.28 9.64 16.17
CA GLY A 220 5.98 8.94 17.25
C GLY A 220 7.37 8.43 16.89
N LEU A 221 7.88 8.68 15.68
CA LEU A 221 9.24 8.36 15.33
C LEU A 221 10.24 9.34 15.97
N PRO A 222 11.30 8.86 16.63
CA PRO A 222 12.37 9.75 17.09
C PRO A 222 13.17 10.31 15.91
N ALA A 223 13.86 11.42 16.12
CA ALA A 223 14.88 11.89 15.19
C ALA A 223 16.04 10.89 15.09
N GLY A 224 16.70 10.83 13.92
CA GLY A 224 17.93 10.05 13.73
C GLY A 224 17.74 8.66 13.11
N ILE A 225 16.54 8.30 12.62
CA ILE A 225 16.31 7.05 11.91
C ILE A 225 16.48 7.27 10.40
N GLY A 226 17.20 6.40 9.73
CA GLY A 226 17.55 6.48 8.31
C GLY A 226 19.03 6.75 8.10
N ASP A 227 19.42 6.84 6.84
CA ASP A 227 20.80 7.05 6.43
C ASP A 227 20.86 8.05 5.26
N PRO A 228 21.95 8.80 5.11
CA PRO A 228 22.13 9.65 3.95
C PRO A 228 22.31 8.83 2.67
N TYR A 229 21.98 9.45 1.52
CA TYR A 229 22.06 8.91 0.17
C TYR A 229 21.13 7.73 -0.11
N PHE A 230 21.66 6.53 -0.35
CA PHE A 230 20.93 5.42 -0.99
C PHE A 230 19.93 4.71 -0.09
N GLU A 231 20.10 4.78 1.21
CA GLU A 231 19.22 4.19 2.22
C GLU A 231 18.45 5.24 3.02
N SER A 232 18.22 6.38 2.39
CA SER A 232 17.40 7.44 2.97
C SER A 232 15.98 6.94 3.23
N MET A 233 15.32 7.52 4.24
CA MET A 233 13.93 7.17 4.56
C MET A 233 13.01 7.34 3.35
N GLU A 234 13.21 8.40 2.56
CA GLU A 234 12.45 8.63 1.32
C GLU A 234 12.73 7.53 0.30
N SER A 235 13.99 7.10 0.14
CA SER A 235 14.37 6.04 -0.80
C SER A 235 13.73 4.70 -0.42
N GLU A 236 13.80 4.31 0.86
CA GLU A 236 13.26 3.04 1.32
C GLU A 236 11.72 3.02 1.30
N LEU A 237 11.08 4.12 1.73
CA LEU A 237 9.63 4.28 1.60
C LEU A 237 9.21 4.22 0.13
N SER A 238 9.86 4.98 -0.75
CA SER A 238 9.54 4.99 -2.18
C SER A 238 9.73 3.62 -2.81
N ARG A 239 10.82 2.93 -2.51
CA ARG A 239 11.10 1.57 -3.00
C ARG A 239 9.98 0.59 -2.66
N MET A 240 9.49 0.61 -1.41
CA MET A 240 8.39 -0.24 -0.97
C MET A 240 7.06 0.21 -1.59
N ILE A 241 6.75 1.50 -1.58
CA ILE A 241 5.50 2.04 -2.10
C ILE A 241 5.36 1.79 -3.61
N PHE A 242 6.43 1.93 -4.40
CA PHE A 242 6.41 1.59 -5.83
C PHE A 242 6.31 0.08 -6.10
N SER A 243 6.51 -0.79 -5.12
CA SER A 243 6.22 -2.22 -5.25
C SER A 243 4.72 -2.52 -5.20
N VAL A 244 3.91 -1.63 -4.65
CA VAL A 244 2.45 -1.75 -4.62
C VAL A 244 1.89 -1.50 -6.03
N PRO A 245 1.10 -2.45 -6.59
CA PRO A 245 0.53 -2.28 -7.92
C PRO A 245 -0.30 -1.00 -8.05
N ALA A 246 -0.25 -0.36 -9.22
CA ALA A 246 -0.92 0.88 -9.57
C ALA A 246 -0.33 2.16 -8.99
N THR A 247 0.66 2.12 -8.13
CA THR A 247 1.41 3.31 -7.70
C THR A 247 2.11 3.98 -8.88
N LYS A 248 1.99 5.32 -8.99
CA LYS A 248 2.57 6.13 -10.08
C LYS A 248 3.33 7.35 -9.63
N GLY A 249 3.20 7.74 -8.39
CA GLY A 249 3.91 8.89 -7.81
C GLY A 249 3.93 8.80 -6.30
N ILE A 250 4.93 9.42 -5.71
CA ILE A 250 5.06 9.69 -4.28
C ILE A 250 5.66 11.08 -4.12
N GLU A 251 5.19 11.82 -3.15
CA GLU A 251 5.75 13.10 -2.74
C GLU A 251 5.75 13.22 -1.22
N PHE A 252 6.80 13.82 -0.66
CA PHE A 252 6.97 14.00 0.78
C PHE A 252 6.75 15.46 1.16
N GLY A 253 6.06 15.71 2.28
CA GLY A 253 5.75 17.05 2.76
C GLY A 253 5.04 17.91 1.72
N ALA A 254 5.60 19.08 1.41
CA ALA A 254 5.08 19.98 0.37
C ALA A 254 5.16 19.39 -1.05
N GLY A 255 5.92 18.30 -1.24
CA GLY A 255 6.05 17.61 -2.52
C GLY A 255 6.53 18.51 -3.63
N PHE A 256 5.91 18.42 -4.82
CA PHE A 256 6.23 19.30 -5.94
C PHE A 256 5.86 20.76 -5.70
N GLY A 257 4.96 21.08 -4.75
CA GLY A 257 4.62 22.45 -4.38
C GLY A 257 5.79 23.23 -3.78
N ILE A 258 6.85 22.54 -3.31
CA ILE A 258 8.03 23.19 -2.73
C ILE A 258 8.76 24.12 -3.71
N ILE A 259 8.62 23.92 -5.02
CA ILE A 259 9.24 24.76 -6.05
C ILE A 259 8.63 26.16 -6.14
N GLU A 260 7.42 26.33 -5.63
CA GLU A 260 6.75 27.64 -5.56
C GLU A 260 7.20 28.46 -4.34
N MET A 261 7.95 27.83 -3.42
CA MET A 261 8.41 28.43 -2.17
C MET A 261 9.81 29.00 -2.34
N THR A 262 10.08 30.11 -1.64
CA THR A 262 11.44 30.57 -1.39
C THR A 262 12.10 29.70 -0.31
N GLY A 263 13.44 29.74 -0.19
CA GLY A 263 14.14 28.98 0.85
C GLY A 263 13.64 29.33 2.27
N TYR A 264 13.27 30.57 2.52
CA TYR A 264 12.71 31.01 3.81
C TYR A 264 11.34 30.36 4.08
N GLU A 265 10.46 30.29 3.08
CA GLU A 265 9.13 29.68 3.20
C GLU A 265 9.20 28.15 3.30
N ALA A 266 10.15 27.52 2.60
CA ALA A 266 10.31 26.06 2.58
C ALA A 266 11.00 25.51 3.84
N ASN A 267 11.77 26.33 4.56
CA ASN A 267 12.49 25.90 5.76
C ASN A 267 11.52 25.67 6.92
N ASP A 268 11.66 24.52 7.57
CA ASP A 268 10.92 24.16 8.78
C ASP A 268 11.65 24.74 10.00
N GLU A 269 11.32 25.98 10.39
CA GLU A 269 11.92 26.66 11.55
C GLU A 269 11.60 25.89 12.84
N MET A 270 12.60 25.78 13.73
CA MET A 270 12.55 24.94 14.94
C MET A 270 12.34 25.76 16.21
N PHE A 271 11.70 25.12 17.20
CA PHE A 271 11.55 25.67 18.56
C PHE A 271 11.56 24.54 19.59
N TYR A 272 11.73 24.89 20.86
CA TYR A 272 11.52 23.98 21.97
C TYR A 272 10.09 24.09 22.48
N ASP A 273 9.40 22.94 22.61
CA ASP A 273 8.10 22.88 23.28
C ASP A 273 8.25 23.06 24.81
N GLU A 274 7.13 23.11 25.52
CA GLU A 274 7.09 23.25 26.99
C GLU A 274 7.79 22.10 27.74
N LYS A 275 7.98 20.95 27.08
CA LYS A 275 8.64 19.77 27.62
C LYS A 275 10.13 19.69 27.24
N GLY A 276 10.64 20.67 26.50
CA GLY A 276 12.02 20.71 26.04
C GLY A 276 12.29 19.85 24.80
N ASN A 277 11.28 19.39 24.08
CA ASN A 277 11.46 18.68 22.82
C ASN A 277 11.61 19.67 21.67
N ILE A 278 12.44 19.33 20.69
CA ILE A 278 12.51 20.08 19.43
C ILE A 278 11.27 19.79 18.60
N LYS A 279 10.62 20.87 18.16
CA LYS A 279 9.48 20.87 17.25
C LYS A 279 9.75 21.82 16.09
N SER A 280 8.96 21.76 15.03
CA SER A 280 8.98 22.73 13.94
C SER A 280 7.62 23.41 13.76
N PHE A 281 7.64 24.67 13.29
CA PHE A 281 6.43 25.44 13.01
C PHE A 281 5.69 24.94 11.76
N THR A 282 6.45 24.37 10.81
CA THR A 282 5.96 23.79 9.56
C THR A 282 6.56 22.39 9.38
N ASN A 283 6.09 21.65 8.40
CA ASN A 283 6.61 20.31 8.06
C ASN A 283 6.69 20.14 6.54
N ASN A 284 7.22 21.16 5.86
CA ASN A 284 7.35 21.19 4.40
C ASN A 284 8.25 20.08 3.86
N ASN A 285 9.23 19.65 4.67
CA ASN A 285 10.11 18.52 4.34
C ASN A 285 9.53 17.16 4.69
N GLY A 286 8.30 17.09 5.22
CA GLY A 286 7.61 15.84 5.51
C GLY A 286 8.29 14.97 6.58
N GLY A 287 8.98 15.57 7.55
CA GLY A 287 9.61 14.89 8.68
C GLY A 287 10.94 14.21 8.36
N ILE A 288 11.52 14.43 7.17
CA ILE A 288 12.76 13.80 6.71
C ILE A 288 13.69 14.86 6.13
N ILE A 289 14.89 15.00 6.66
CA ILE A 289 15.92 15.91 6.15
C ILE A 289 17.26 15.15 6.07
N GLY A 290 17.92 15.24 4.92
CA GLY A 290 19.17 14.53 4.70
C GLY A 290 19.02 13.00 4.70
N GLY A 291 17.82 12.47 4.44
CA GLY A 291 17.53 11.05 4.46
C GLY A 291 17.19 10.48 5.83
N ILE A 292 17.09 11.34 6.84
CA ILE A 292 17.02 10.98 8.27
C ILE A 292 15.79 11.64 8.89
N THR A 293 15.09 10.93 9.77
CA THR A 293 13.92 11.48 10.46
C THR A 293 14.29 12.64 11.38
N THR A 294 13.44 13.67 11.42
CA THR A 294 13.64 14.88 12.24
C THR A 294 12.95 14.81 13.61
N GLY A 295 12.13 13.78 13.85
CA GLY A 295 11.23 13.71 15.01
C GLY A 295 9.87 14.36 14.78
N MET A 296 9.69 15.02 13.62
CA MET A 296 8.37 15.49 13.16
C MET A 296 7.64 14.35 12.47
N PRO A 297 6.30 14.44 12.30
CA PRO A 297 5.55 13.44 11.54
C PRO A 297 6.13 13.23 10.15
N ILE A 298 6.32 11.96 9.75
CA ILE A 298 6.57 11.68 8.34
C ILE A 298 5.24 11.81 7.62
N SER A 299 5.16 12.69 6.62
CA SER A 299 3.97 12.88 5.78
C SER A 299 4.32 12.73 4.30
N PHE A 300 3.50 11.97 3.57
CA PHE A 300 3.67 11.80 2.14
C PHE A 300 2.36 11.41 1.45
N LYS A 301 2.29 11.66 0.14
CA LYS A 301 1.14 11.37 -0.72
C LYS A 301 1.52 10.39 -1.82
N VAL A 302 0.60 9.49 -2.17
CA VAL A 302 0.83 8.43 -3.15
C VAL A 302 -0.25 8.46 -4.22
N ALA A 303 0.16 8.64 -5.48
CA ALA A 303 -0.73 8.62 -6.62
C ALA A 303 -1.01 7.18 -7.08
N ILE A 304 -2.28 6.80 -7.10
CA ILE A 304 -2.80 5.52 -7.56
C ILE A 304 -3.53 5.72 -8.88
N LYS A 305 -3.01 5.09 -9.94
CA LYS A 305 -3.63 5.20 -11.27
C LYS A 305 -4.98 4.47 -11.34
N PRO A 306 -5.87 4.84 -12.29
CA PRO A 306 -7.06 4.08 -12.59
C PRO A 306 -6.76 2.62 -12.94
N THR A 307 -7.71 1.72 -12.69
CA THR A 307 -7.61 0.30 -13.06
C THR A 307 -7.47 0.16 -14.57
N ALA A 308 -6.48 -0.60 -15.02
CA ALA A 308 -6.23 -0.79 -16.45
C ALA A 308 -7.26 -1.71 -17.14
N SER A 309 -7.89 -2.61 -16.37
CA SER A 309 -8.96 -3.49 -16.87
C SER A 309 -10.28 -2.75 -16.85
N ILE A 310 -10.71 -2.27 -18.01
CA ILE A 310 -11.99 -1.56 -18.23
C ILE A 310 -12.75 -2.20 -19.38
N GLU A 311 -14.08 -2.04 -19.39
CA GLU A 311 -14.95 -2.62 -20.43
C GLU A 311 -15.09 -1.74 -21.68
N LYS A 312 -14.31 -0.67 -21.79
CA LYS A 312 -14.20 0.12 -23.03
C LYS A 312 -13.25 -0.57 -24.01
N ALA A 313 -13.63 -0.56 -25.30
CA ALA A 313 -12.76 -0.99 -26.37
C ALA A 313 -11.49 -0.14 -26.41
N GLN A 314 -10.33 -0.79 -26.41
CA GLN A 314 -9.01 -0.14 -26.40
C GLN A 314 -8.14 -0.72 -27.51
N LYS A 315 -7.34 0.14 -28.16
CA LYS A 315 -6.32 -0.30 -29.11
C LYS A 315 -5.23 -1.10 -28.38
N THR A 316 -4.87 -2.24 -28.96
CA THR A 316 -3.79 -3.11 -28.49
C THR A 316 -3.12 -3.79 -29.70
N VAL A 317 -2.31 -4.79 -29.44
CA VAL A 317 -1.66 -5.61 -30.45
C VAL A 317 -1.97 -7.09 -30.22
N ASN A 318 -1.96 -7.88 -31.28
CA ASN A 318 -2.01 -9.33 -31.20
C ASN A 318 -0.59 -9.89 -31.32
N LEU A 319 -0.13 -10.52 -30.25
CA LEU A 319 1.24 -11.03 -30.14
C LEU A 319 1.53 -12.22 -31.07
N GLU A 320 0.50 -13.00 -31.46
CA GLU A 320 0.62 -14.14 -32.36
C GLU A 320 0.68 -13.69 -33.82
N THR A 321 -0.30 -12.84 -34.23
CA THR A 321 -0.39 -12.40 -35.62
C THR A 321 0.50 -11.20 -35.94
N LYS A 322 1.06 -10.54 -34.90
CA LYS A 322 1.88 -9.30 -35.02
C LYS A 322 1.14 -8.16 -35.72
N GLN A 323 -0.17 -8.06 -35.48
CA GLN A 323 -1.04 -7.02 -36.03
C GLN A 323 -1.61 -6.13 -34.94
N ASN A 324 -2.02 -4.92 -35.31
CA ASN A 324 -2.83 -4.07 -34.45
C ASN A 324 -4.20 -4.69 -34.25
N ASP A 325 -4.74 -4.58 -33.04
CA ASP A 325 -6.01 -5.19 -32.64
C ASP A 325 -6.77 -4.30 -31.66
N ILE A 326 -7.97 -4.69 -31.34
CA ILE A 326 -8.83 -4.06 -30.31
C ILE A 326 -9.12 -5.09 -29.24
N LEU A 327 -9.12 -4.64 -27.99
CA LEU A 327 -9.45 -5.45 -26.83
C LEU A 327 -10.58 -4.79 -26.05
N GLU A 328 -11.61 -5.56 -25.72
CA GLU A 328 -12.60 -5.26 -24.71
C GLU A 328 -12.45 -6.26 -23.56
N VAL A 329 -12.15 -5.77 -22.36
CA VAL A 329 -11.93 -6.65 -21.22
C VAL A 329 -13.25 -6.86 -20.49
N HIS A 330 -13.87 -8.01 -20.69
CA HIS A 330 -15.10 -8.37 -20.01
C HIS A 330 -14.80 -8.99 -18.64
N GLY A 331 -15.55 -8.59 -17.61
CA GLY A 331 -15.39 -9.17 -16.28
C GLY A 331 -15.85 -8.23 -15.16
N ARG A 332 -15.61 -8.67 -13.92
CA ARG A 332 -15.95 -7.89 -12.71
C ARG A 332 -14.75 -7.07 -12.29
N HIS A 333 -14.63 -5.85 -12.81
CA HIS A 333 -13.53 -4.95 -12.52
C HIS A 333 -13.93 -3.92 -11.45
N ASP A 334 -12.97 -3.47 -10.66
CA ASP A 334 -13.15 -2.38 -9.72
C ASP A 334 -13.18 -1.05 -10.49
N PRO A 335 -14.25 -0.25 -10.44
CA PRO A 335 -14.24 1.10 -11.02
C PRO A 335 -13.31 2.06 -10.26
N ILE A 336 -12.96 1.71 -9.04
CA ILE A 336 -11.97 2.41 -8.19
C ILE A 336 -11.27 1.41 -7.29
N ILE A 337 -9.94 1.52 -7.19
CA ILE A 337 -9.12 0.67 -6.29
C ILE A 337 -8.53 1.44 -5.10
N VAL A 338 -8.66 2.78 -5.09
CA VAL A 338 -8.05 3.65 -4.07
C VAL A 338 -8.45 3.25 -2.64
N PRO A 339 -9.73 2.94 -2.31
CA PRO A 339 -10.09 2.55 -0.95
C PRO A 339 -9.39 1.26 -0.48
N ARG A 340 -9.13 0.33 -1.41
CA ARG A 340 -8.42 -0.91 -1.13
C ARG A 340 -6.90 -0.73 -1.07
N ALA A 341 -6.37 0.32 -1.72
CA ALA A 341 -4.96 0.66 -1.65
C ALA A 341 -4.57 1.24 -0.27
N VAL A 342 -5.48 1.94 0.42
CA VAL A 342 -5.21 2.54 1.74
C VAL A 342 -4.57 1.54 2.73
N PRO A 343 -5.18 0.41 3.09
CA PRO A 343 -4.58 -0.55 4.03
C PRO A 343 -3.30 -1.20 3.49
N VAL A 344 -3.14 -1.30 2.17
CA VAL A 344 -1.91 -1.83 1.55
C VAL A 344 -0.75 -0.86 1.72
N LEU A 345 -0.99 0.44 1.50
CA LEU A 345 0.02 1.48 1.65
C LEU A 345 0.41 1.68 3.13
N GLU A 346 -0.57 1.64 4.04
CA GLU A 346 -0.29 1.62 5.48
C GLU A 346 0.60 0.42 5.87
N ALA A 347 0.29 -0.77 5.36
CA ALA A 347 1.07 -1.99 5.62
C ALA A 347 2.48 -1.89 5.04
N ALA A 348 2.62 -1.41 3.81
CA ALA A 348 3.90 -1.18 3.16
C ALA A 348 4.76 -0.20 3.96
N THR A 349 4.17 0.90 4.42
CA THR A 349 4.84 1.88 5.30
C THR A 349 5.29 1.25 6.61
N ALA A 350 4.41 0.48 7.28
CA ALA A 350 4.75 -0.17 8.54
C ALA A 350 5.95 -1.12 8.43
N ILE A 351 6.04 -1.87 7.33
CA ILE A 351 7.16 -2.78 7.07
C ILE A 351 8.48 -2.01 6.99
N VAL A 352 8.52 -0.87 6.26
CA VAL A 352 9.71 -0.04 6.14
C VAL A 352 10.09 0.57 7.48
N ILE A 353 9.13 1.20 8.16
CA ILE A 353 9.37 1.87 9.44
C ILE A 353 9.90 0.86 10.48
N LEU A 354 9.29 -0.33 10.58
CA LEU A 354 9.77 -1.35 11.51
C LEU A 354 11.18 -1.82 11.17
N ASP A 355 11.50 -2.05 9.89
CA ASP A 355 12.84 -2.46 9.45
C ASP A 355 13.90 -1.43 9.86
N ARG A 356 13.61 -0.14 9.66
CA ARG A 356 14.52 0.96 10.02
C ARG A 356 14.63 1.19 11.54
N VAL A 357 13.54 1.07 12.28
CA VAL A 357 13.54 1.14 13.76
C VAL A 357 14.39 0.01 14.36
N LEU A 358 14.25 -1.21 13.84
CA LEU A 358 15.05 -2.35 14.29
C LEU A 358 16.54 -2.18 13.93
N GLU A 359 16.87 -1.54 12.81
CA GLU A 359 18.24 -1.22 12.45
C GLU A 359 18.86 -0.18 13.39
N ALA A 360 18.11 0.90 13.67
CA ALA A 360 18.57 1.95 14.57
C ALA A 360 18.86 1.41 15.98
N LYS A 361 18.02 0.54 16.52
CA LYS A 361 18.25 -0.11 17.83
C LYS A 361 19.57 -0.88 17.89
N LYS A 362 20.01 -1.49 16.80
CA LYS A 362 21.28 -2.24 16.76
C LYS A 362 22.51 -1.33 16.73
N ARG A 363 22.38 -0.07 16.30
CA ARG A 363 23.52 0.87 16.23
C ARG A 363 23.87 1.47 17.59
N PHE A 364 22.95 1.47 18.53
CA PHE A 364 23.12 2.05 19.86
C PHE A 364 23.31 1.01 20.96
N LEU A 365 23.41 -0.29 20.57
CA LEU A 365 23.82 -1.40 21.46
C LEU A 365 25.30 -1.75 21.25
#